data_f9a9cab5cdfbe7811ded24b961c4b340
#
_entry.id   f9a9cab5cdfbe7811ded24b961c4b340
#
_cell.length_a   1.000
_cell.length_b   1.000
_cell.length_c   1.000
_cell.angle_alpha   90.00
_cell.angle_beta   90.00
_cell.angle_gamma   90.00
#
_symmetry.space_group_name_H-M   'P 1'
#
loop_
_entity.id
_entity.type
_entity.pdbx_description
1 polymer ?
#
loop_
_entity_poly.entity_id
_entity_poly.type
_entity_poly.pdbx_seq_one_letter_code
_entity_poly.pdbx_strand_id
1 'polypeptide(L)' 'MENFSANSARSCIGRNVNLHLKDGAVIVNVQLTGILKGSGKNNLIEYTPYGNRKTSRIPLRSVAWADLLNSSLLQKAA' A
#
# COMPACT_ATOMS: atom_id res chain seq x y z
N MET A 1 -15.00 5.15 9.95
CA MET A 1 -13.78 4.57 9.40
C MET A 1 -12.73 5.64 9.19
N GLU A 2 -11.52 5.34 9.55
CA GLU A 2 -10.47 6.32 9.44
C GLU A 2 -9.94 6.44 8.03
N ASN A 3 -9.54 7.63 7.65
CA ASN A 3 -8.91 7.85 6.36
C ASN A 3 -7.50 7.26 6.38
N PHE A 4 -7.12 6.70 5.26
CA PHE A 4 -5.76 6.23 5.09
C PHE A 4 -4.85 7.45 4.90
N SER A 5 -4.05 7.75 5.89
CA SER A 5 -3.21 8.95 5.90
C SER A 5 -1.77 8.61 5.58
N ALA A 6 -0.94 9.65 5.42
CA ALA A 6 0.49 9.45 5.24
C ALA A 6 1.11 8.70 6.42
N ASN A 7 0.63 8.96 7.63
CA ASN A 7 1.13 8.25 8.80
C ASN A 7 0.76 6.78 8.76
N SER A 8 -0.47 6.46 8.33
CA SER A 8 -0.89 5.08 8.15
C SER A 8 -0.01 4.38 7.12
N ALA A 9 0.25 5.06 6.02
CA ALA A 9 1.10 4.50 4.97
C ALA A 9 2.52 4.26 5.46
N ARG A 10 3.08 5.21 6.22
CA ARG A 10 4.44 5.06 6.75
C ARG A 10 4.58 3.83 7.63
N SER A 11 3.56 3.55 8.42
CA SER A 11 3.60 2.38 9.31
C SER A 11 3.55 1.07 8.55
N CYS A 12 3.16 1.10 7.28
CA CYS A 12 3.07 -0.09 6.45
C CYS A 12 4.26 -0.27 5.52
N ILE A 13 5.18 0.69 5.47
CA ILE A 13 6.33 0.58 4.56
C ILE A 13 7.16 -0.64 4.91
N GLY A 14 7.52 -1.41 3.89
CA GLY A 14 8.24 -2.66 4.07
C GLY A 14 7.35 -3.85 4.37
N ARG A 15 6.05 -3.63 4.50
CA ARG A 15 5.09 -4.67 4.85
C ARG A 15 4.23 -5.01 3.64
N ASN A 16 3.74 -6.25 3.61
CA ASN A 16 2.80 -6.67 2.59
C ASN A 16 1.39 -6.30 3.01
N VAL A 17 0.65 -5.75 2.07
CA VAL A 17 -0.70 -5.26 2.35
C VAL A 17 -1.61 -5.52 1.15
N ASN A 18 -2.91 -5.46 1.41
CA ASN A 18 -3.92 -5.30 0.36
C ASN A 18 -4.38 -3.85 0.42
N LEU A 19 -4.34 -3.16 -0.70
CA LEU A 19 -4.79 -1.77 -0.76
C LEU A 19 -6.23 -1.73 -1.25
N HIS A 20 -7.13 -1.21 -0.42
CA HIS A 20 -8.53 -1.07 -0.76
C HIS A 20 -8.75 0.35 -1.26
N LEU A 21 -9.14 0.47 -2.50
CA LEU A 21 -9.31 1.77 -3.14
C LEU A 21 -10.72 2.29 -2.95
N LYS A 22 -10.86 3.60 -3.03
CA LYS A 22 -12.15 4.25 -2.79
C LYS A 22 -13.20 3.89 -3.84
N ASP A 23 -12.77 3.46 -5.02
CA ASP A 23 -13.69 3.03 -6.07
C ASP A 23 -14.14 1.58 -5.94
N GLY A 24 -13.70 0.89 -4.88
CA GLY A 24 -14.07 -0.49 -4.64
C GLY A 24 -13.05 -1.52 -5.12
N ALA A 25 -12.05 -1.10 -5.88
CA ALA A 25 -11.01 -2.02 -6.33
C ALA A 25 -10.07 -2.39 -5.18
N VAL A 26 -9.43 -3.53 -5.30
CA VAL A 26 -8.45 -3.99 -4.30
C VAL A 26 -7.19 -4.40 -5.03
N ILE A 27 -6.06 -3.83 -4.60
CA ILE A 27 -4.75 -4.24 -5.09
C ILE A 27 -4.19 -5.22 -4.07
N VAL A 28 -4.08 -6.47 -4.46
CA VAL A 28 -3.83 -7.57 -3.54
C VAL A 28 -2.34 -7.85 -3.42
N ASN A 29 -1.89 -8.04 -2.20
CA ASN A 29 -0.55 -8.53 -1.85
C ASN A 29 0.55 -7.71 -2.51
N VAL A 30 0.68 -6.48 -2.09
CA VAL A 30 1.75 -5.60 -2.55
C VAL A 30 2.59 -5.17 -1.35
N GLN A 31 3.86 -4.88 -1.59
CA GLN A 31 4.72 -4.34 -0.56
C GLN A 31 4.80 -2.83 -0.74
N LEU A 32 4.47 -2.09 0.30
CA LEU A 32 4.64 -0.64 0.26
C LEU A 32 6.13 -0.32 0.37
N THR A 33 6.62 0.48 -0.57
CA THR A 33 8.05 0.81 -0.62
C THR A 33 8.33 2.26 -0.30
N GLY A 34 7.34 3.14 -0.38
CA GLY A 34 7.59 4.52 -0.03
C GLY A 34 6.40 5.41 -0.22
N ILE A 35 6.57 6.64 0.22
CA ILE A 35 5.61 7.71 0.02
C ILE A 35 6.37 8.82 -0.69
N LEU A 36 5.85 9.25 -1.83
CA LEU A 36 6.47 10.28 -2.63
C LEU A 36 5.59 11.52 -2.62
N LYS A 37 6.22 12.67 -2.67
CA LYS A 37 5.47 13.91 -2.81
C LYS A 37 5.17 14.13 -4.28
N GLY A 38 3.89 14.31 -4.58
CA GLY A 38 3.48 14.69 -5.90
C GLY A 38 3.38 16.18 -6.03
N SER A 39 2.78 16.64 -7.11
CA SER A 39 2.53 18.05 -7.33
C SER A 39 1.60 18.61 -6.28
N GLY A 40 1.93 19.78 -5.74
CA GLY A 40 1.10 20.43 -4.74
C GLY A 40 1.04 19.63 -3.46
N LYS A 41 -0.17 19.35 -2.97
CA LYS A 41 -0.36 18.62 -1.72
C LYS A 41 -0.60 17.14 -1.91
N ASN A 42 -0.50 16.67 -3.14
CA ASN A 42 -0.82 15.27 -3.44
C ASN A 42 0.38 14.38 -3.17
N ASN A 43 0.22 13.43 -2.29
CA ASN A 43 1.23 12.41 -2.05
C ASN A 43 0.91 11.18 -2.88
N LEU A 44 1.96 10.46 -3.26
CA LEU A 44 1.84 9.20 -3.98
C LEU A 44 2.34 8.08 -3.09
N ILE A 45 1.69 6.94 -3.20
CA ILE A 45 2.16 5.71 -2.56
C ILE A 45 2.87 4.90 -3.62
N GLU A 46 4.08 4.46 -3.29
CA GLU A 46 4.83 3.56 -4.15
C GLU A 46 4.73 2.14 -3.60
N TYR A 47 4.45 1.19 -4.46
CA TYR A 47 4.33 -0.20 -4.04
C TYR A 47 4.84 -1.12 -5.13
N THR A 48 5.22 -2.33 -4.71
CA THR A 48 5.68 -3.38 -5.62
C THR A 48 4.80 -4.60 -5.43
N PRO A 49 4.10 -5.04 -6.48
CA PRO A 49 3.32 -6.27 -6.38
C PRO A 49 4.19 -7.47 -6.07
N TYR A 50 3.64 -8.40 -5.28
CA TYR A 50 4.36 -9.59 -4.88
C TYR A 50 4.80 -10.38 -6.11
N GLY A 51 6.07 -10.78 -6.13
CA GLY A 51 6.61 -11.53 -7.25
C GLY A 51 6.95 -10.69 -8.48
N ASN A 52 6.80 -9.38 -8.39
CA ASN A 52 7.09 -8.47 -9.49
C ASN A 52 8.22 -7.55 -9.08
N ARG A 53 9.01 -7.11 -10.05
CA ARG A 53 10.11 -6.19 -9.79
C ARG A 53 9.77 -4.74 -10.08
N LYS A 54 8.67 -4.51 -10.76
CA LYS A 54 8.28 -3.16 -11.14
C LYS A 54 7.49 -2.51 -10.02
N THR A 55 7.86 -1.29 -9.70
CA THR A 55 7.08 -0.50 -8.75
C THR A 55 5.97 0.24 -9.48
N SER A 56 4.91 0.49 -8.76
CA SER A 56 3.79 1.29 -9.24
C SER A 56 3.50 2.38 -8.24
N ARG A 57 2.79 3.40 -8.68
CA ARG A 57 2.44 4.54 -7.83
C ARG A 57 0.98 4.89 -8.03
N ILE A 58 0.31 5.20 -6.92
CA ILE A 58 -1.06 5.69 -6.96
C ILE A 58 -1.18 6.85 -5.98
N PRO A 59 -2.14 7.75 -6.21
CA PRO A 59 -2.36 8.82 -5.25
C PRO A 59 -2.79 8.28 -3.90
N LEU A 60 -2.21 8.81 -2.84
CA LEU A 60 -2.58 8.43 -1.47
C LEU A 60 -4.09 8.58 -1.27
N ARG A 61 -4.67 9.65 -1.80
CA ARG A 61 -6.09 9.93 -1.65
C ARG A 61 -7.00 8.89 -2.31
N SER A 62 -6.44 8.04 -3.19
CA SER A 62 -7.23 6.98 -3.83
C SER A 62 -7.40 5.77 -2.94
N VAL A 63 -6.65 5.67 -1.87
CA VAL A 63 -6.69 4.53 -0.97
C VAL A 63 -7.67 4.80 0.15
N ALA A 64 -8.64 3.90 0.33
CA ALA A 64 -9.57 4.00 1.44
C ALA A 64 -8.96 3.44 2.72
N TRP A 65 -8.31 2.29 2.62
CA TRP A 65 -7.64 1.65 3.76
C TRP A 65 -6.76 0.51 3.26
N ALA A 66 -5.96 -0.04 4.14
CA ALA A 66 -5.06 -1.13 3.81
C ALA A 66 -5.14 -2.23 4.86
N ASP A 67 -5.11 -3.49 4.40
CA ASP A 67 -4.99 -4.66 5.25
C ASP A 67 -3.53 -5.02 5.37
N LEU A 68 -3.03 -5.16 6.58
CA LEU A 68 -1.70 -5.73 6.78
C LEU A 68 -1.77 -7.23 6.67
N LEU A 69 -0.95 -7.79 5.79
CA LEU A 69 -0.84 -9.23 5.67
C LEU A 69 0.13 -9.76 6.71
N ASN A 70 -0.18 -10.92 7.25
CA ASN A 70 0.64 -11.53 8.28
C ASN A 70 1.81 -12.27 7.64
N SER A 71 3.00 -11.65 7.69
CA SER A 71 4.20 -12.26 7.10
C SER A 71 4.55 -13.60 7.72
N SER A 72 4.24 -13.79 8.99
CA SER A 72 4.51 -15.07 9.65
C SER A 72 3.72 -16.20 9.01
N LEU A 73 2.46 -15.92 8.65
CA LEU A 73 1.65 -16.91 7.97
C LEU A 73 2.18 -17.21 6.58
N LEU A 74 2.63 -16.19 5.87
CA LEU A 74 3.22 -16.37 4.56
C LEU A 74 4.48 -17.22 4.62
N GLN A 75 5.31 -17.01 5.62
CA GLN A 75 6.52 -17.79 5.80
C GLN A 75 6.22 -19.24 6.13
N LYS A 76 5.22 -19.47 6.96
CA LYS A 76 4.85 -20.84 7.34
C LYS A 76 4.24 -21.61 6.20
N ALA A 77 3.60 -20.94 5.29
CA ALA A 77 3.00 -21.57 4.13
C ALA A 77 4.05 -22.07 3.14
N ALA A 78 5.24 -21.57 3.24
CA ALA A 78 6.35 -22.05 2.44
C ALA A 78 6.99 -23.30 3.08
#